data_7df375ffceb54a52bc9d1be8a9aa023e
#
_entry.id   7df375ffceb54a52bc9d1be8a9aa023e
#
_cell.length_a   1.000
_cell.length_b   1.000
_cell.length_c   1.000
_cell.angle_alpha   90.00
_cell.angle_beta   90.00
_cell.angle_gamma   90.00
#
_symmetry.space_group_name_H-M   'P 1'
#
loop_
_entity.id
_entity.type
_entity.pdbx_description
1 polymer ?
#
loop_
_entity_poly.entity_id
_entity_poly.type
_entity_poly.pdbx_seq_one_letter_code
_entity_poly.pdbx_strand_id
1 'polypeptide(L)'
;MSLSAAIFILIVLIIVSAILSSAEISLAGARRIKLQTLANEGNIQAEKVLKLQEQPGRFITVVQIGLNMVAVLGGVIGEATISLHLQSFLHEYTKAEWVEPASSWIAFLMVTTTFVLLADLIPKRLALINPEGVALRTIGIMQVFIFFLKPIVWFFDGLSNIFFHLMGISTKREDNMTPEDIVAIVEAGAEAGVLKTQEHYLIENIFDMQERTVSSTMTTRENIVFLDRTFSRQEVLNTLSADSHSKLV
;
A
#
# COMPACT_ATOMS: atom_id res chain seq x y z
N MET A 1 37.51 -6.03 -18.15
CA MET A 1 36.90 -7.04 -17.25
C MET A 1 36.73 -8.33 -18.05
N SER A 2 36.97 -9.52 -17.47
CA SER A 2 36.72 -10.76 -18.22
C SER A 2 35.20 -10.97 -18.43
N LEU A 3 34.82 -11.56 -19.56
CA LEU A 3 33.39 -11.85 -19.88
C LEU A 3 32.72 -12.66 -18.75
N SER A 4 33.42 -13.65 -18.23
CA SER A 4 32.92 -14.48 -17.13
C SER A 4 32.63 -13.68 -15.85
N ALA A 5 33.51 -12.74 -15.50
CA ALA A 5 33.30 -11.87 -14.35
C ALA A 5 32.10 -10.92 -14.54
N ALA A 6 31.94 -10.38 -15.75
CA ALA A 6 30.79 -9.52 -16.08
C ALA A 6 29.46 -10.29 -16.03
N ILE A 7 29.40 -11.48 -16.63
CA ILE A 7 28.21 -12.34 -16.58
C ILE A 7 27.88 -12.70 -15.12
N PHE A 8 28.88 -13.05 -14.31
CA PHE A 8 28.64 -13.35 -12.90
C PHE A 8 28.06 -12.16 -12.15
N ILE A 9 28.60 -10.94 -12.34
CA ILE A 9 28.06 -9.72 -11.75
C ILE A 9 26.63 -9.45 -12.21
N LEU A 10 26.33 -9.61 -13.51
CA LEU A 10 24.99 -9.42 -14.05
C LEU A 10 23.99 -10.40 -13.43
N ILE A 11 24.37 -11.67 -13.26
CA ILE A 11 23.51 -12.67 -12.60
C ILE A 11 23.24 -12.26 -11.14
N VAL A 12 24.27 -11.84 -10.41
CA VAL A 12 24.09 -11.36 -9.02
C VAL A 12 23.17 -10.14 -8.97
N LEU A 13 23.33 -9.17 -9.87
CA LEU A 13 22.48 -8.00 -9.95
C LEU A 13 21.02 -8.38 -10.28
N ILE A 14 20.79 -9.31 -11.19
CA ILE A 14 19.45 -9.82 -11.51
C ILE A 14 18.81 -10.48 -10.29
N ILE A 15 19.55 -11.31 -9.55
CA ILE A 15 19.04 -11.98 -8.35
C ILE A 15 18.68 -10.94 -7.26
N VAL A 16 19.56 -9.98 -7.03
CA VAL A 16 19.32 -8.90 -6.06
C VAL A 16 18.06 -8.10 -6.44
N SER A 17 17.95 -7.70 -7.70
CA SER A 17 16.79 -6.97 -8.21
C SER A 17 15.51 -7.81 -8.10
N ALA A 18 15.55 -9.09 -8.43
CA ALA A 18 14.41 -10.00 -8.31
C ALA A 18 13.91 -10.13 -6.85
N ILE A 19 14.82 -10.16 -5.88
CA ILE A 19 14.47 -10.18 -4.46
C ILE A 19 13.82 -8.87 -4.05
N LEU A 20 14.39 -7.72 -4.43
CA LEU A 20 13.83 -6.40 -4.12
C LEU A 20 12.45 -6.22 -4.75
N SER A 21 12.31 -6.58 -6.00
CA SER A 21 11.06 -6.49 -6.79
C SER A 21 9.96 -7.40 -6.21
N SER A 22 10.32 -8.63 -5.81
CA SER A 22 9.40 -9.55 -5.12
C SER A 22 8.99 -9.02 -3.75
N ALA A 23 9.93 -8.44 -2.98
CA ALA A 23 9.67 -7.90 -1.66
C ALA A 23 8.72 -6.67 -1.72
N GLU A 24 8.88 -5.81 -2.73
CA GLU A 24 8.01 -4.66 -2.96
C GLU A 24 6.55 -5.07 -3.07
N ILE A 25 6.27 -5.98 -4.00
CA ILE A 25 4.90 -6.41 -4.28
C ILE A 25 4.34 -7.28 -3.16
N SER A 26 5.15 -8.14 -2.56
CA SER A 26 4.70 -9.00 -1.48
C SER A 26 4.34 -8.22 -0.22
N LEU A 27 5.08 -7.17 0.12
CA LEU A 27 4.75 -6.33 1.27
C LEU A 27 3.45 -5.54 1.05
N ALA A 28 3.25 -5.01 -0.17
CA ALA A 28 2.03 -4.29 -0.53
C ALA A 28 0.81 -5.22 -0.61
N GLY A 29 0.98 -6.45 -1.11
CA GLY A 29 -0.10 -7.41 -1.30
C GLY A 29 -0.39 -8.31 -0.11
N ALA A 30 0.48 -8.39 0.90
CA ALA A 30 0.29 -9.26 2.06
C ALA A 30 -0.81 -8.74 2.98
N ARG A 31 -1.78 -9.61 3.29
CA ARG A 31 -2.93 -9.27 4.14
C ARG A 31 -2.52 -9.14 5.59
N ARG A 32 -2.75 -7.95 6.16
CA ARG A 32 -2.37 -7.61 7.54
C ARG A 32 -2.98 -8.59 8.56
N ILE A 33 -4.24 -8.98 8.38
CA ILE A 33 -4.94 -9.92 9.28
C ILE A 33 -4.21 -11.27 9.32
N LYS A 34 -3.80 -11.80 8.17
CA LYS A 34 -3.08 -13.08 8.10
C LYS A 34 -1.69 -13.00 8.75
N LEU A 35 -1.00 -11.88 8.55
CA LEU A 35 0.29 -11.63 9.21
C LEU A 35 0.14 -11.49 10.73
N GLN A 36 -0.93 -10.85 11.22
CA GLN A 36 -1.23 -10.75 12.64
C GLN A 36 -1.49 -12.12 13.26
N THR A 37 -2.26 -12.99 12.60
CA THR A 37 -2.47 -14.37 13.08
C THR A 37 -1.15 -15.09 13.22
N LEU A 38 -0.29 -15.05 12.20
CA LEU A 38 1.03 -15.69 12.24
C LEU A 38 1.95 -15.09 13.33
N ALA A 39 1.89 -13.78 13.55
CA ALA A 39 2.65 -13.11 14.60
C ALA A 39 2.19 -13.56 16.00
N ASN A 40 0.87 -13.69 16.22
CA ASN A 40 0.28 -14.20 17.45
C ASN A 40 0.64 -15.68 17.72
N GLU A 41 0.89 -16.46 16.66
CA GLU A 41 1.42 -17.82 16.72
C GLU A 41 2.94 -17.89 17.00
N GLY A 42 3.59 -16.72 17.19
CA GLY A 42 5.01 -16.61 17.51
C GLY A 42 5.95 -16.51 16.30
N ASN A 43 5.43 -16.22 15.10
CA ASN A 43 6.26 -16.02 13.91
C ASN A 43 6.94 -14.66 13.92
N ILE A 44 8.22 -14.61 14.28
CA ILE A 44 9.04 -13.38 14.34
C ILE A 44 9.13 -12.67 12.98
N GLN A 45 9.11 -13.40 11.87
CA GLN A 45 9.18 -12.80 10.54
C GLN A 45 7.89 -12.03 10.22
N ALA A 46 6.73 -12.54 10.63
CA ALA A 46 5.44 -11.88 10.46
C ALA A 46 5.38 -10.56 11.25
N GLU A 47 5.89 -10.55 12.48
CA GLU A 47 6.00 -9.33 13.29
C GLU A 47 6.88 -8.26 12.60
N LYS A 48 8.02 -8.67 12.00
CA LYS A 48 8.89 -7.77 11.27
C LYS A 48 8.23 -7.21 10.01
N VAL A 49 7.47 -8.02 9.28
CA VAL A 49 6.71 -7.57 8.10
C VAL A 49 5.64 -6.57 8.51
N LEU A 50 4.89 -6.82 9.59
CA LEU A 50 3.89 -5.89 10.12
C LEU A 50 4.50 -4.54 10.48
N LYS A 51 5.63 -4.52 11.19
CA LYS A 51 6.35 -3.28 11.51
C LYS A 51 6.77 -2.49 10.26
N LEU A 52 7.10 -3.21 9.19
CA LEU A 52 7.48 -2.57 7.93
C LEU A 52 6.25 -2.00 7.20
N GLN A 53 5.09 -2.66 7.30
CA GLN A 53 3.82 -2.17 6.77
C GLN A 53 3.30 -0.91 7.50
N GLU A 54 3.76 -0.64 8.72
CA GLU A 54 3.42 0.58 9.45
C GLU A 54 4.14 1.83 8.90
N GLN A 55 5.25 1.65 8.19
CA GLN A 55 6.02 2.73 7.58
C GLN A 55 6.27 2.48 6.09
N PRO A 56 5.21 2.37 5.27
CA PRO A 56 5.32 1.94 3.87
C PRO A 56 6.18 2.90 3.02
N GLY A 57 6.12 4.19 3.29
CA GLY A 57 6.87 5.18 2.53
C GLY A 57 8.39 4.93 2.57
N ARG A 58 8.95 4.69 3.76
CA ARG A 58 10.38 4.37 3.90
C ARG A 58 10.80 3.11 3.16
N PHE A 59 9.98 2.08 3.24
CA PHE A 59 10.24 0.82 2.56
C PHE A 59 10.26 1.01 1.05
N ILE A 60 9.22 1.67 0.50
CA ILE A 60 9.11 1.95 -0.94
C ILE A 60 10.32 2.74 -1.43
N THR A 61 10.74 3.79 -0.71
CA THR A 61 11.93 4.59 -1.07
C THR A 61 13.19 3.73 -1.12
N VAL A 62 13.42 2.87 -0.12
CA VAL A 62 14.59 1.97 -0.10
C VAL A 62 14.60 1.03 -1.30
N VAL A 63 13.46 0.39 -1.57
CA VAL A 63 13.33 -0.56 -2.69
C VAL A 63 13.52 0.15 -4.02
N GLN A 64 12.91 1.32 -4.20
CA GLN A 64 13.02 2.10 -5.44
C GLN A 64 14.47 2.52 -5.71
N ILE A 65 15.18 3.02 -4.69
CA ILE A 65 16.60 3.37 -4.82
C ILE A 65 17.43 2.13 -5.16
N GLY A 66 17.17 1.01 -4.46
CA GLY A 66 17.88 -0.25 -4.71
C GLY A 66 17.67 -0.77 -6.12
N LEU A 67 16.41 -0.83 -6.58
CA LEU A 67 16.06 -1.26 -7.94
C LEU A 67 16.71 -0.38 -9.01
N ASN A 68 16.63 0.96 -8.84
CA ASN A 68 17.25 1.89 -9.79
C ASN A 68 18.76 1.76 -9.83
N MET A 69 19.43 1.64 -8.68
CA MET A 69 20.89 1.40 -8.63
C MET A 69 21.29 0.13 -9.37
N VAL A 70 20.58 -0.97 -9.10
CA VAL A 70 20.87 -2.26 -9.73
C VAL A 70 20.60 -2.21 -11.24
N ALA A 71 19.52 -1.57 -11.67
CA ALA A 71 19.17 -1.43 -13.09
C ALA A 71 20.23 -0.61 -13.85
N VAL A 72 20.65 0.53 -13.28
CA VAL A 72 21.69 1.37 -13.89
C VAL A 72 23.04 0.63 -13.95
N LEU A 73 23.47 0.00 -12.87
CA LEU A 73 24.70 -0.79 -12.86
C LEU A 73 24.65 -1.95 -13.84
N GLY A 74 23.54 -2.67 -13.86
CA GLY A 74 23.31 -3.78 -14.79
C GLY A 74 23.33 -3.33 -16.26
N GLY A 75 22.69 -2.20 -16.55
CA GLY A 75 22.69 -1.59 -17.88
C GLY A 75 24.09 -1.22 -18.35
N VAL A 76 24.84 -0.47 -17.53
CA VAL A 76 26.20 -0.02 -17.85
C VAL A 76 27.18 -1.20 -18.02
N ILE A 77 27.18 -2.13 -17.07
CA ILE A 77 28.11 -3.29 -17.12
C ILE A 77 27.72 -4.22 -18.27
N GLY A 78 26.42 -4.44 -18.46
CA GLY A 78 25.92 -5.34 -19.49
C GLY A 78 26.15 -4.81 -20.89
N GLU A 79 25.82 -3.56 -21.16
CA GLU A 79 26.05 -2.92 -22.44
C GLU A 79 27.54 -2.90 -22.77
N ALA A 80 28.40 -2.39 -21.87
CA ALA A 80 29.83 -2.28 -22.11
C ALA A 80 30.51 -3.63 -22.36
N THR A 81 29.99 -4.72 -21.78
CA THR A 81 30.60 -6.05 -21.94
C THR A 81 30.05 -6.78 -23.17
N ILE A 82 28.72 -6.77 -23.35
CA ILE A 82 28.08 -7.51 -24.44
C ILE A 82 28.34 -6.84 -25.78
N SER A 83 28.31 -5.49 -25.83
CA SER A 83 28.58 -4.75 -27.06
C SER A 83 29.96 -5.06 -27.65
N LEU A 84 31.00 -5.10 -26.81
CA LEU A 84 32.36 -5.43 -27.25
C LEU A 84 32.47 -6.84 -27.87
N HIS A 85 31.81 -7.82 -27.27
CA HIS A 85 31.80 -9.19 -27.79
C HIS A 85 30.97 -9.31 -29.07
N LEU A 86 29.84 -8.63 -29.11
CA LEU A 86 28.99 -8.60 -30.32
C LEU A 86 29.69 -7.86 -31.45
N GLN A 87 30.40 -6.78 -31.16
CA GLN A 87 31.22 -6.05 -32.11
C GLN A 87 32.32 -6.93 -32.69
N SER A 88 33.08 -7.65 -31.83
CA SER A 88 34.11 -8.59 -32.27
C SER A 88 33.55 -9.67 -33.17
N PHE A 89 32.38 -10.22 -32.84
CA PHE A 89 31.70 -11.23 -33.61
C PHE A 89 31.22 -10.70 -34.99
N LEU A 90 30.62 -9.50 -35.03
CA LEU A 90 30.13 -8.90 -36.27
C LEU A 90 31.28 -8.42 -37.17
N HIS A 91 32.41 -7.99 -36.63
CA HIS A 91 33.58 -7.60 -37.40
C HIS A 91 34.24 -8.77 -38.15
N GLU A 92 33.98 -10.01 -37.75
CA GLU A 92 34.41 -11.20 -38.49
C GLU A 92 33.68 -11.32 -39.85
N TYR A 93 32.44 -10.81 -39.94
CA TYR A 93 31.60 -10.86 -41.13
C TYR A 93 31.62 -9.58 -41.96
N THR A 94 31.76 -8.40 -41.30
CA THR A 94 31.76 -7.11 -42.00
C THR A 94 32.54 -6.06 -41.21
N LYS A 95 33.31 -5.23 -41.94
CA LYS A 95 34.06 -4.11 -41.37
C LYS A 95 33.36 -2.76 -41.58
N ALA A 96 32.04 -2.76 -41.66
CA ALA A 96 31.26 -1.54 -41.85
C ALA A 96 31.20 -0.67 -40.59
N GLU A 97 31.19 0.65 -40.76
CA GLU A 97 31.16 1.63 -39.66
C GLU A 97 29.90 1.56 -38.78
N TRP A 98 28.81 1.00 -39.29
CA TRP A 98 27.56 0.82 -38.54
C TRP A 98 27.60 -0.31 -37.50
N VAL A 99 28.61 -1.18 -37.53
CA VAL A 99 28.75 -2.37 -36.65
C VAL A 99 28.86 -1.91 -35.18
N GLU A 100 29.63 -0.89 -34.92
CA GLU A 100 29.86 -0.37 -33.55
C GLU A 100 28.56 0.14 -32.91
N PRO A 101 27.85 1.12 -33.51
CA PRO A 101 26.59 1.61 -32.93
C PRO A 101 25.50 0.53 -32.89
N ALA A 102 25.42 -0.35 -33.88
CA ALA A 102 24.44 -1.43 -33.89
C ALA A 102 24.69 -2.43 -32.74
N SER A 103 25.96 -2.79 -32.49
CA SER A 103 26.34 -3.69 -31.39
C SER A 103 25.93 -3.12 -30.03
N SER A 104 26.14 -1.83 -29.79
CA SER A 104 25.73 -1.15 -28.55
C SER A 104 24.21 -1.13 -28.39
N TRP A 105 23.45 -0.80 -29.42
CA TRP A 105 21.98 -0.82 -29.36
C TRP A 105 21.42 -2.23 -29.13
N ILE A 106 21.96 -3.24 -29.81
CA ILE A 106 21.53 -4.63 -29.61
C ILE A 106 21.86 -5.10 -28.19
N ALA A 107 23.09 -4.82 -27.71
CA ALA A 107 23.50 -5.17 -26.35
C ALA A 107 22.60 -4.49 -25.31
N PHE A 108 22.33 -3.19 -25.47
CA PHE A 108 21.42 -2.43 -24.60
C PHE A 108 20.03 -3.06 -24.56
N LEU A 109 19.43 -3.37 -25.70
CA LEU A 109 18.11 -3.99 -25.78
C LEU A 109 18.09 -5.39 -25.13
N MET A 110 19.11 -6.19 -25.37
CA MET A 110 19.24 -7.53 -24.76
C MET A 110 19.33 -7.45 -23.24
N VAL A 111 20.19 -6.60 -22.71
CA VAL A 111 20.38 -6.41 -21.26
C VAL A 111 19.09 -5.87 -20.65
N THR A 112 18.52 -4.81 -21.22
CA THR A 112 17.30 -4.19 -20.71
C THR A 112 16.14 -5.18 -20.70
N THR A 113 15.93 -5.92 -21.80
CA THR A 113 14.87 -6.94 -21.86
C THR A 113 15.07 -8.03 -20.83
N THR A 114 16.31 -8.49 -20.63
CA THR A 114 16.64 -9.50 -19.62
C THR A 114 16.35 -9.00 -18.21
N PHE A 115 16.76 -7.77 -17.89
CA PHE A 115 16.49 -7.17 -16.57
C PHE A 115 14.99 -6.97 -16.35
N VAL A 116 14.28 -6.39 -17.29
CA VAL A 116 12.83 -6.18 -17.17
C VAL A 116 12.10 -7.51 -16.96
N LEU A 117 12.48 -8.55 -17.70
CA LEU A 117 11.80 -9.84 -17.63
C LEU A 117 12.17 -10.62 -16.35
N LEU A 118 13.48 -10.85 -16.11
CA LEU A 118 13.95 -11.74 -15.06
C LEU A 118 14.12 -11.05 -13.71
N ALA A 119 14.46 -9.76 -13.69
CA ALA A 119 14.71 -9.02 -12.47
C ALA A 119 13.47 -8.29 -11.93
N ASP A 120 12.47 -7.99 -12.79
CA ASP A 120 11.29 -7.22 -12.37
C ASP A 120 9.96 -7.96 -12.60
N LEU A 121 9.58 -8.26 -13.85
CA LEU A 121 8.25 -8.77 -14.18
C LEU A 121 7.95 -10.17 -13.61
N ILE A 122 8.84 -11.13 -13.83
CA ILE A 122 8.63 -12.51 -13.36
C ILE A 122 8.60 -12.57 -11.83
N PRO A 123 9.54 -11.95 -11.09
CA PRO A 123 9.52 -11.95 -9.63
C PRO A 123 8.27 -11.29 -9.05
N LYS A 124 7.80 -10.18 -9.62
CA LYS A 124 6.55 -9.51 -9.19
C LYS A 124 5.33 -10.41 -9.38
N ARG A 125 5.23 -11.09 -10.53
CA ARG A 125 4.12 -12.02 -10.76
C ARG A 125 4.13 -13.21 -9.80
N LEU A 126 5.30 -13.77 -9.50
CA LEU A 126 5.43 -14.84 -8.51
C LEU A 126 5.07 -14.38 -7.10
N ALA A 127 5.46 -13.16 -6.73
CA ALA A 127 5.13 -12.58 -5.45
C ALA A 127 3.61 -12.36 -5.25
N LEU A 128 2.88 -12.04 -6.32
CA LEU A 128 1.42 -11.89 -6.28
C LEU A 128 0.65 -13.19 -6.02
N ILE A 129 1.23 -14.35 -6.35
CA ILE A 129 0.58 -15.66 -6.14
C ILE A 129 0.51 -15.98 -4.64
N ASN A 130 1.58 -15.69 -3.89
CA ASN A 130 1.63 -15.93 -2.45
C ASN A 130 2.39 -14.80 -1.74
N PRO A 131 1.76 -13.63 -1.61
CA PRO A 131 2.44 -12.44 -1.09
C PRO A 131 2.91 -12.62 0.37
N GLU A 132 2.13 -13.27 1.23
CA GLU A 132 2.52 -13.49 2.61
C GLU A 132 3.76 -14.39 2.71
N GLY A 133 3.77 -15.50 1.96
CA GLY A 133 4.92 -16.43 1.96
C GLY A 133 6.20 -15.80 1.42
N VAL A 134 6.10 -14.95 0.39
CA VAL A 134 7.26 -14.23 -0.18
C VAL A 134 7.72 -13.15 0.80
N ALA A 135 6.82 -12.36 1.39
CA ALA A 135 7.17 -11.33 2.37
C ALA A 135 7.94 -11.93 3.56
N LEU A 136 7.48 -13.05 4.12
CA LEU A 136 8.15 -13.73 5.23
C LEU A 136 9.56 -14.23 4.88
N ARG A 137 9.79 -14.65 3.62
CA ARG A 137 11.11 -15.13 3.18
C ARG A 137 12.08 -14.00 2.88
N THR A 138 11.58 -12.89 2.35
CA THR A 138 12.41 -11.77 1.90
C THR A 138 12.70 -10.75 3.00
N ILE A 139 11.91 -10.70 4.09
CA ILE A 139 12.02 -9.70 5.15
C ILE A 139 13.43 -9.59 5.75
N GLY A 140 14.11 -10.74 5.96
CA GLY A 140 15.46 -10.74 6.52
C GLY A 140 16.46 -10.03 5.62
N ILE A 141 16.42 -10.30 4.31
CA ILE A 141 17.27 -9.64 3.32
C ILE A 141 16.91 -8.15 3.23
N MET A 142 15.61 -7.82 3.25
CA MET A 142 15.14 -6.45 3.23
C MET A 142 15.63 -5.61 4.41
N GLN A 143 15.68 -6.17 5.62
CA GLN A 143 16.23 -5.47 6.79
C GLN A 143 17.72 -5.10 6.59
N VAL A 144 18.49 -5.99 5.98
CA VAL A 144 19.90 -5.72 5.63
C VAL A 144 19.98 -4.59 4.61
N PHE A 145 19.18 -4.62 3.56
CA PHE A 145 19.11 -3.54 2.55
C PHE A 145 18.72 -2.20 3.17
N ILE A 146 17.68 -2.17 4.01
CA ILE A 146 17.23 -0.96 4.71
C ILE A 146 18.39 -0.39 5.56
N PHE A 147 19.13 -1.24 6.25
CA PHE A 147 20.25 -0.80 7.08
C PHE A 147 21.35 -0.14 6.24
N PHE A 148 21.77 -0.78 5.15
CA PHE A 148 22.85 -0.26 4.29
C PHE A 148 22.42 0.98 3.48
N LEU A 149 21.17 1.04 3.02
CA LEU A 149 20.66 2.16 2.24
C LEU A 149 20.15 3.34 3.10
N LYS A 150 20.06 3.17 4.42
CA LYS A 150 19.58 4.21 5.34
C LYS A 150 20.25 5.59 5.14
N PRO A 151 21.59 5.71 5.01
CA PRO A 151 22.22 7.02 4.79
C PRO A 151 21.84 7.63 3.43
N ILE A 152 21.68 6.80 2.40
CA ILE A 152 21.29 7.23 1.06
C ILE A 152 19.85 7.72 1.06
N VAL A 153 18.96 6.97 1.70
CA VAL A 153 17.54 7.35 1.87
C VAL A 153 17.42 8.66 2.62
N TRP A 154 18.15 8.81 3.73
CA TRP A 154 18.17 10.06 4.49
C TRP A 154 18.57 11.27 3.64
N PHE A 155 19.55 11.10 2.76
CA PHE A 155 19.98 12.15 1.84
C PHE A 155 18.86 12.52 0.84
N PHE A 156 18.23 11.53 0.21
CA PHE A 156 17.14 11.77 -0.74
C PHE A 156 15.86 12.31 -0.09
N ASP A 157 15.51 11.85 1.10
CA ASP A 157 14.40 12.37 1.88
C ASP A 157 14.65 13.85 2.23
N GLY A 158 15.88 14.19 2.64
CA GLY A 158 16.27 15.58 2.89
C GLY A 158 16.12 16.46 1.65
N LEU A 159 16.60 15.99 0.50
CA LEU A 159 16.49 16.71 -0.78
C LEU A 159 15.02 16.88 -1.21
N SER A 160 14.23 15.83 -1.08
CA SER A 160 12.79 15.86 -1.39
C SER A 160 12.05 16.84 -0.49
N ASN A 161 12.36 16.87 0.81
CA ASN A 161 11.74 17.80 1.76
C ASN A 161 12.06 19.26 1.43
N ILE A 162 13.31 19.55 0.99
CA ILE A 162 13.68 20.89 0.51
C ILE A 162 12.83 21.26 -0.71
N PHE A 163 12.66 20.34 -1.65
CA PHE A 163 11.87 20.56 -2.85
C PHE A 163 10.39 20.80 -2.54
N PHE A 164 9.79 20.00 -1.66
CA PHE A 164 8.41 20.20 -1.20
C PHE A 164 8.23 21.53 -0.46
N HIS A 165 9.20 21.92 0.35
CA HIS A 165 9.15 23.20 1.05
C HIS A 165 9.19 24.39 0.07
N LEU A 166 10.04 24.32 -0.96
CA LEU A 166 10.10 25.33 -2.02
C LEU A 166 8.80 25.44 -2.83
N MET A 167 8.10 24.30 -3.01
CA MET A 167 6.80 24.26 -3.70
C MET A 167 5.61 24.60 -2.79
N GLY A 168 5.83 24.87 -1.50
CA GLY A 168 4.77 25.17 -0.55
C GLY A 168 3.85 23.98 -0.22
N ILE A 169 4.30 22.74 -0.50
CA ILE A 169 3.53 21.52 -0.26
C ILE A 169 3.83 21.02 1.16
N SER A 170 2.78 20.94 2.00
CA SER A 170 2.90 20.32 3.32
C SER A 170 3.04 18.80 3.18
N THR A 171 4.15 18.25 3.69
CA THR A 171 4.39 16.79 3.71
C THR A 171 3.74 16.08 4.90
N LYS A 172 3.10 16.82 5.80
CA LYS A 172 2.33 16.22 6.90
C LYS A 172 1.00 15.69 6.35
N ARG A 173 0.92 14.39 6.20
CA ARG A 173 -0.36 13.71 6.02
C ARG A 173 -1.11 13.84 7.35
N GLU A 174 -2.13 14.68 7.37
CA GLU A 174 -3.08 14.70 8.47
C GLU A 174 -3.94 13.43 8.30
N ASP A 175 -3.51 12.35 8.94
CA ASP A 175 -4.34 11.14 9.08
C ASP A 175 -5.45 11.41 10.13
N ASN A 176 -6.19 12.50 9.93
CA ASN A 176 -7.38 12.79 10.71
C ASN A 176 -8.48 11.86 10.19
N MET A 177 -8.74 10.82 10.96
CA MET A 177 -9.86 9.92 10.72
C MET A 177 -11.14 10.75 10.88
N THR A 178 -11.92 10.84 9.81
CA THR A 178 -13.20 11.56 9.84
C THR A 178 -14.33 10.63 10.32
N PRO A 179 -15.45 11.16 10.81
CA PRO A 179 -16.62 10.34 11.13
C PRO A 179 -17.07 9.48 9.95
N GLU A 180 -17.00 10.00 8.73
CA GLU A 180 -17.33 9.30 7.49
C GLU A 180 -16.40 8.09 7.24
N ASP A 181 -15.11 8.21 7.58
CA ASP A 181 -14.16 7.09 7.47
C ASP A 181 -14.54 5.95 8.43
N ILE A 182 -15.02 6.30 9.63
CA ILE A 182 -15.47 5.30 10.61
C ILE A 182 -16.72 4.58 10.11
N VAL A 183 -17.68 5.31 9.57
CA VAL A 183 -18.91 4.74 8.98
C VAL A 183 -18.55 3.78 7.84
N ALA A 184 -17.64 4.18 6.93
CA ALA A 184 -17.19 3.34 5.82
C ALA A 184 -16.51 2.04 6.30
N ILE A 185 -15.75 2.09 7.39
CA ILE A 185 -15.12 0.89 8.00
C ILE A 185 -16.17 -0.03 8.60
N VAL A 186 -17.19 0.52 9.26
CA VAL A 186 -18.31 -0.23 9.85
C VAL A 186 -19.14 -0.91 8.76
N GLU A 187 -19.41 -0.22 7.66
CA GLU A 187 -20.13 -0.74 6.50
C GLU A 187 -19.34 -1.90 5.83
N ALA A 188 -18.05 -1.71 5.59
CA ALA A 188 -17.17 -2.76 5.09
C ALA A 188 -17.11 -3.99 6.03
N GLY A 189 -17.16 -3.75 7.35
CA GLY A 189 -17.19 -4.81 8.36
C GLY A 189 -18.51 -5.60 8.34
N ALA A 190 -19.62 -4.93 8.08
CA ALA A 190 -20.93 -5.55 7.93
C ALA A 190 -21.01 -6.39 6.63
N GLU A 191 -20.54 -5.86 5.51
CA GLU A 191 -20.46 -6.60 4.23
C GLU A 191 -19.55 -7.83 4.32
N ALA A 192 -18.44 -7.73 5.04
CA ALA A 192 -17.54 -8.86 5.28
C ALA A 192 -18.10 -9.89 6.28
N GLY A 193 -19.26 -9.66 6.89
CA GLY A 193 -19.87 -10.54 7.88
C GLY A 193 -19.16 -10.57 9.24
N VAL A 194 -18.28 -9.61 9.50
CA VAL A 194 -17.56 -9.47 10.79
C VAL A 194 -18.48 -8.83 11.84
N LEU A 195 -19.37 -7.94 11.41
CA LEU A 195 -20.40 -7.31 12.23
C LEU A 195 -21.76 -7.94 11.92
N LYS A 196 -22.55 -8.18 12.99
CA LYS A 196 -23.97 -8.56 12.82
C LYS A 196 -24.79 -7.35 12.37
N THR A 197 -25.84 -7.60 11.62
CA THR A 197 -26.74 -6.55 11.12
C THR A 197 -27.26 -5.65 12.24
N GLN A 198 -27.53 -6.19 13.43
CA GLN A 198 -27.97 -5.42 14.59
C GLN A 198 -26.87 -4.51 15.15
N GLU A 199 -25.62 -4.95 15.15
CA GLU A 199 -24.47 -4.18 15.61
C GLU A 199 -24.20 -3.01 14.66
N HIS A 200 -24.31 -3.24 13.35
CA HIS A 200 -24.20 -2.20 12.33
C HIS A 200 -25.24 -1.08 12.56
N TYR A 201 -26.53 -1.43 12.68
CA TYR A 201 -27.59 -0.44 12.93
C TYR A 201 -27.41 0.33 14.25
N LEU A 202 -26.87 -0.30 15.29
CA LEU A 202 -26.61 0.39 16.56
C LEU A 202 -25.52 1.46 16.40
N ILE A 203 -24.45 1.15 15.66
CA ILE A 203 -23.36 2.09 15.41
C ILE A 203 -23.85 3.26 14.54
N GLU A 204 -24.58 2.97 13.46
CA GLU A 204 -25.16 3.97 12.58
C GLU A 204 -26.09 4.93 13.36
N ASN A 205 -26.97 4.39 14.20
CA ASN A 205 -27.86 5.21 15.05
C ASN A 205 -27.10 6.11 16.05
N ILE A 206 -25.91 5.68 16.52
CA ILE A 206 -25.09 6.52 17.41
C ILE A 206 -24.54 7.74 16.64
N PHE A 207 -24.10 7.56 15.40
CA PHE A 207 -23.63 8.68 14.57
C PHE A 207 -24.77 9.60 14.18
N ASP A 208 -25.93 9.06 13.78
CA ASP A 208 -27.13 9.85 13.49
C ASP A 208 -27.60 10.68 14.69
N MET A 209 -27.44 10.16 15.90
CA MET A 209 -27.78 10.86 17.13
C MET A 209 -26.91 12.09 17.39
N GLN A 210 -25.62 12.07 16.95
CA GLN A 210 -24.72 13.21 17.12
C GLN A 210 -25.12 14.41 16.24
N GLU A 211 -25.70 14.16 15.08
CA GLU A 211 -26.12 15.21 14.14
C GLU A 211 -27.51 15.78 14.47
N ARG A 212 -28.31 15.11 15.31
CA ARG A 212 -29.65 15.57 15.65
C ARG A 212 -29.60 16.79 16.55
N THR A 213 -30.23 17.85 16.08
CA THR A 213 -30.47 19.04 16.90
C THR A 213 -31.69 18.85 17.80
N VAL A 214 -31.74 19.56 18.93
CA VAL A 214 -32.94 19.56 19.80
C VAL A 214 -34.18 19.94 18.99
N SER A 215 -34.07 20.88 18.07
CA SER A 215 -35.15 21.33 17.20
C SER A 215 -35.69 20.23 16.28
N SER A 216 -34.81 19.29 15.80
CA SER A 216 -35.23 18.19 14.92
C SER A 216 -35.94 17.05 15.68
N THR A 217 -35.74 16.97 17.00
CA THR A 217 -36.27 15.89 17.84
C THR A 217 -37.45 16.37 18.70
N MET A 218 -37.61 17.68 18.80
CA MET A 218 -38.64 18.30 19.63
C MET A 218 -40.02 18.26 18.96
N THR A 219 -41.00 17.80 19.69
CA THR A 219 -42.41 17.94 19.27
C THR A 219 -42.84 19.40 19.45
N THR A 220 -43.31 20.03 18.37
CA THR A 220 -43.79 21.41 18.43
C THR A 220 -45.05 21.49 19.33
N ARG A 221 -45.25 22.64 19.99
CA ARG A 221 -46.34 22.84 20.93
C ARG A 221 -47.73 22.51 20.32
N GLU A 222 -47.90 22.73 19.02
CA GLU A 222 -49.12 22.45 18.27
C GLU A 222 -49.42 20.96 18.13
N ASN A 223 -48.38 20.12 18.19
CA ASN A 223 -48.49 18.67 18.01
C ASN A 223 -48.39 17.90 19.35
N ILE A 224 -48.31 18.62 20.47
CA ILE A 224 -48.28 17.98 21.79
C ILE A 224 -49.68 17.51 22.14
N VAL A 225 -49.84 16.22 22.41
CA VAL A 225 -51.08 15.67 22.95
C VAL A 225 -51.11 15.93 24.46
N PHE A 226 -52.11 16.67 24.90
CA PHE A 226 -52.29 17.04 26.31
C PHE A 226 -53.64 16.60 26.85
N LEU A 227 -53.72 16.45 28.17
CA LEU A 227 -54.98 16.21 28.90
C LEU A 227 -55.30 17.43 29.73
N ASP A 228 -56.44 18.09 29.38
CA ASP A 228 -56.92 19.20 30.19
C ASP A 228 -57.57 18.69 31.50
N ARG A 229 -57.38 19.41 32.60
CA ARG A 229 -57.97 19.07 33.91
C ARG A 229 -59.50 19.08 33.89
N THR A 230 -60.11 19.74 32.90
CA THR A 230 -61.58 19.84 32.73
C THR A 230 -62.15 18.70 31.89
N PHE A 231 -61.30 17.82 31.28
CA PHE A 231 -61.79 16.71 30.47
C PHE A 231 -62.59 15.69 31.25
N SER A 232 -63.73 15.31 30.69
CA SER A 232 -64.48 14.20 31.21
C SER A 232 -63.79 12.87 31.04
N ARG A 233 -64.18 11.86 31.81
CA ARG A 233 -63.60 10.52 31.70
C ARG A 233 -63.65 9.95 30.26
N GLN A 234 -64.74 10.27 29.51
CA GLN A 234 -64.87 9.80 28.15
C GLN A 234 -63.95 10.49 27.18
N GLU A 235 -63.72 11.79 27.35
CA GLU A 235 -62.76 12.55 26.52
C GLU A 235 -61.31 12.09 26.76
N VAL A 236 -60.93 11.81 28.01
CA VAL A 236 -59.63 11.24 28.35
C VAL A 236 -59.41 9.88 27.68
N LEU A 237 -60.43 9.00 27.72
CA LEU A 237 -60.36 7.68 27.07
C LEU A 237 -60.27 7.80 25.55
N ASN A 238 -60.98 8.73 24.95
CA ASN A 238 -60.92 8.97 23.52
C ASN A 238 -59.55 9.50 23.08
N THR A 239 -58.96 10.43 23.82
CA THR A 239 -57.63 10.96 23.55
C THR A 239 -56.56 9.85 23.67
N LEU A 240 -56.62 9.02 24.71
CA LEU A 240 -55.71 7.90 24.93
C LEU A 240 -55.87 6.78 23.89
N SER A 241 -57.08 6.60 23.35
CA SER A 241 -57.33 5.58 22.31
C SER A 241 -56.92 6.06 20.91
N ALA A 242 -56.95 7.39 20.67
CA ALA A 242 -56.57 7.98 19.40
C ALA A 242 -55.03 8.08 19.22
N ASP A 243 -54.29 8.26 20.30
CA ASP A 243 -52.85 8.46 20.29
C ASP A 243 -52.15 7.66 21.40
N SER A 244 -51.37 6.67 21.01
CA SER A 244 -50.68 5.75 21.92
C SER A 244 -49.34 6.32 22.37
N HIS A 245 -49.33 7.40 23.13
CA HIS A 245 -48.12 7.97 23.72
C HIS A 245 -47.84 7.40 25.11
N SER A 246 -46.57 7.13 25.43
CA SER A 246 -46.17 6.65 26.75
C SER A 246 -46.20 7.73 27.83
N LYS A 247 -46.19 9.00 27.45
CA LYS A 247 -46.27 10.18 28.33
C LYS A 247 -47.13 11.26 27.69
N LEU A 248 -48.03 11.82 28.45
CA LEU A 248 -48.86 12.95 28.09
C LEU A 248 -48.57 14.13 28.99
N VAL A 249 -48.78 15.36 28.50
CA VAL A 249 -48.57 16.61 29.26
C VAL A 249 -49.86 17.11 29.83
#